data_8054d37305954db563b057a38c76d713
#
_entry.id   8054d37305954db563b057a38c76d713
#
_cell.length_a   1.000
_cell.length_b   1.000
_cell.length_c   1.000
_cell.angle_alpha   90.00
_cell.angle_beta   90.00
_cell.angle_gamma   90.00
#
_symmetry.space_group_name_H-M   'P 1'
#
loop_
_entity.id
_entity.type
_entity.pdbx_description
1 polymer ?
#
loop_
_entity_poly.entity_id
_entity_poly.type
_entity_poly.pdbx_seq_one_letter_code
_entity_poly.pdbx_strand_id
1 'polypeptide(L)'
;MKNIVLITGYSLLTAFFLCTPPLCAQEKVLDRMTRSEARQEILRHTEIKDHVTFYHSNDKDIYVVYDLASSGNKEKMLQGKTILLGILDAFESTRNQSRPLEVSFFAREKFFDAIRILKENKLMDAELRQQSESLVSQMSFCEERGPNNRAANYAMGALAAARLFPKHKDAKLWKAYAEAVWNDWYEPGDSYEPAYVAHNIPRLIALGVKLGKQKELKGDKLKQVYYKFRNHVSSS
;
A
#
# COMPACT_ATOMS: atom_id res chain seq x y z
N MET A 1 53.21 4.95 -5.34
CA MET A 1 52.08 4.78 -6.28
C MET A 1 51.37 3.47 -6.00
N LYS A 2 50.26 3.46 -5.29
CA LYS A 2 49.44 2.27 -5.07
C LYS A 2 48.04 2.58 -5.60
N ASN A 3 47.67 1.94 -6.68
CA ASN A 3 46.36 2.06 -7.31
C ASN A 3 45.31 1.35 -6.41
N ILE A 4 44.38 2.10 -5.89
CA ILE A 4 43.19 1.59 -5.23
C ILE A 4 42.15 1.37 -6.31
N VAL A 5 41.84 0.11 -6.56
CA VAL A 5 40.73 -0.30 -7.44
C VAL A 5 39.43 -0.14 -6.64
N LEU A 6 38.64 0.85 -6.99
CA LEU A 6 37.26 0.98 -6.53
C LEU A 6 36.42 -0.05 -7.29
N ILE A 7 36.11 -1.16 -6.65
CA ILE A 7 35.11 -2.11 -7.15
C ILE A 7 33.74 -1.54 -6.81
N THR A 8 33.05 -1.08 -7.83
CA THR A 8 31.69 -0.53 -7.79
C THR A 8 30.71 -1.62 -7.41
N GLY A 9 30.22 -1.59 -6.18
CA GLY A 9 29.19 -2.49 -5.64
C GLY A 9 27.76 -2.21 -6.15
N TYR A 10 27.59 -1.86 -7.42
CA TYR A 10 26.26 -1.56 -8.00
C TYR A 10 25.60 -2.70 -8.77
N SER A 11 26.28 -3.86 -8.89
CA SER A 11 25.78 -4.95 -9.74
C SER A 11 24.90 -6.00 -9.04
N LEU A 12 24.69 -5.94 -7.72
CA LEU A 12 23.92 -6.97 -7.00
C LEU A 12 22.48 -6.58 -6.69
N LEU A 13 22.11 -5.31 -6.84
CA LEU A 13 20.72 -4.88 -6.60
C LEU A 13 19.80 -5.03 -7.82
N THR A 14 20.34 -5.23 -9.00
CA THR A 14 19.56 -5.36 -10.25
C THR A 14 19.08 -6.78 -10.55
N ALA A 15 19.62 -7.80 -9.89
CA ALA A 15 19.28 -9.20 -10.18
C ALA A 15 18.00 -9.71 -9.50
N PHE A 16 17.50 -9.04 -8.47
CA PHE A 16 16.26 -9.46 -7.75
C PHE A 16 14.96 -8.94 -8.37
N PHE A 17 15.04 -8.00 -9.33
CA PHE A 17 13.87 -7.45 -10.01
C PHE A 17 13.49 -8.14 -11.32
N LEU A 18 14.26 -9.14 -11.78
CA LEU A 18 14.08 -9.75 -13.11
C LEU A 18 13.34 -11.09 -13.12
N CYS A 19 12.82 -11.58 -11.98
CA CYS A 19 12.02 -12.81 -11.92
C CYS A 19 10.55 -12.59 -11.63
N THR A 20 10.01 -11.39 -11.82
CA THR A 20 8.56 -11.24 -11.96
C THR A 20 8.19 -11.58 -13.40
N PRO A 21 7.26 -12.54 -13.66
CA PRO A 21 6.74 -12.74 -15.01
C PRO A 21 6.26 -11.39 -15.55
N PRO A 22 6.43 -11.14 -16.86
CA PRO A 22 6.16 -9.83 -17.41
C PRO A 22 4.73 -9.41 -17.10
N LEU A 23 4.58 -8.33 -16.33
CA LEU A 23 3.30 -7.66 -16.05
C LEU A 23 2.48 -7.42 -17.33
N CYS A 24 3.14 -7.29 -18.49
CA CYS A 24 2.53 -7.13 -19.79
C CYS A 24 1.54 -8.23 -20.23
N ALA A 25 1.72 -9.48 -19.79
CA ALA A 25 0.79 -10.55 -20.21
C ALA A 25 -0.50 -10.55 -19.36
N GLN A 26 -0.42 -10.10 -18.11
CA GLN A 26 -1.58 -9.93 -17.23
C GLN A 26 -2.37 -8.64 -17.51
N GLU A 27 -1.69 -7.55 -17.90
CA GLU A 27 -2.35 -6.30 -18.28
C GLU A 27 -3.41 -6.50 -19.37
N LYS A 28 -3.14 -7.33 -20.37
CA LYS A 28 -4.10 -7.60 -21.47
C LYS A 28 -5.38 -8.33 -21.04
N VAL A 29 -5.33 -9.10 -19.98
CA VAL A 29 -6.52 -9.82 -19.47
C VAL A 29 -7.36 -8.86 -18.61
N LEU A 30 -6.73 -8.06 -17.77
CA LEU A 30 -7.40 -7.12 -16.86
C LEU A 30 -7.98 -5.91 -17.59
N ASP A 31 -7.35 -5.45 -18.67
CA ASP A 31 -7.83 -4.34 -19.51
C ASP A 31 -9.21 -4.60 -20.14
N ARG A 32 -9.75 -5.83 -20.06
CA ARG A 32 -11.02 -6.24 -20.64
C ARG A 32 -11.98 -6.86 -19.65
N MET A 33 -11.64 -6.93 -18.37
CA MET A 33 -12.52 -7.52 -17.37
C MET A 33 -13.81 -6.71 -17.22
N THR A 34 -14.92 -7.40 -17.26
CA THR A 34 -16.20 -6.87 -16.79
C THR A 34 -16.22 -6.80 -15.27
N ARG A 35 -17.18 -6.06 -14.72
CA ARG A 35 -17.40 -5.98 -13.28
C ARG A 35 -17.62 -7.37 -12.65
N SER A 36 -18.38 -8.24 -13.33
CA SER A 36 -18.65 -9.60 -12.88
C SER A 36 -17.40 -10.46 -12.86
N GLU A 37 -16.56 -10.38 -13.89
CA GLU A 37 -15.30 -11.11 -13.96
C GLU A 37 -14.32 -10.65 -12.87
N ALA A 38 -14.19 -9.35 -12.65
CA ALA A 38 -13.36 -8.81 -11.58
C ALA A 38 -13.84 -9.29 -10.19
N ARG A 39 -15.16 -9.28 -9.95
CA ARG A 39 -15.74 -9.84 -8.72
C ARG A 39 -15.41 -11.32 -8.55
N GLN A 40 -15.57 -12.13 -9.59
CA GLN A 40 -15.28 -13.56 -9.54
C GLN A 40 -13.80 -13.85 -9.33
N GLU A 41 -12.92 -13.06 -9.93
CA GLU A 41 -11.48 -13.19 -9.75
C GLU A 41 -11.09 -12.99 -8.28
N ILE A 42 -11.58 -11.92 -7.66
CA ILE A 42 -11.33 -11.66 -6.23
C ILE A 42 -11.89 -12.79 -5.35
N LEU A 43 -13.09 -13.28 -5.65
CA LEU A 43 -13.71 -14.37 -4.87
C LEU A 43 -12.95 -15.69 -5.00
N ARG A 44 -12.35 -15.99 -6.16
CA ARG A 44 -11.47 -17.17 -6.33
C ARG A 44 -10.32 -17.17 -5.33
N HIS A 45 -9.79 -16.01 -5.01
CA HIS A 45 -8.73 -15.89 -4.03
C HIS A 45 -9.16 -16.23 -2.60
N THR A 46 -10.47 -16.23 -2.30
CA THR A 46 -10.99 -16.65 -0.98
C THR A 46 -11.01 -18.15 -0.77
N GLU A 47 -11.02 -18.94 -1.84
CA GLU A 47 -11.02 -20.40 -1.78
C GLU A 47 -9.63 -20.95 -1.43
N ILE A 48 -8.59 -20.14 -1.53
CA ILE A 48 -7.22 -20.52 -1.18
C ILE A 48 -7.09 -20.54 0.34
N LYS A 49 -6.96 -21.74 0.91
CA LYS A 49 -6.96 -21.99 2.37
C LYS A 49 -5.70 -21.53 3.11
N ASP A 50 -4.69 -21.05 2.41
CA ASP A 50 -3.43 -20.61 2.99
C ASP A 50 -3.49 -19.13 3.40
N HIS A 51 -3.28 -18.88 4.71
CA HIS A 51 -3.31 -17.53 5.28
C HIS A 51 -2.36 -16.53 4.60
N VAL A 52 -1.19 -16.95 4.18
CA VAL A 52 -0.20 -16.07 3.55
C VAL A 52 -0.65 -15.65 2.16
N THR A 53 -1.20 -16.58 1.40
CA THR A 53 -1.70 -16.33 0.05
C THR A 53 -2.94 -15.44 0.09
N PHE A 54 -3.78 -15.56 1.13
CA PHE A 54 -4.99 -14.76 1.31
C PHE A 54 -4.71 -13.25 1.44
N TYR A 55 -3.71 -12.85 2.23
CA TYR A 55 -3.37 -11.43 2.43
C TYR A 55 -2.79 -10.74 1.20
N HIS A 56 -2.18 -11.48 0.29
CA HIS A 56 -1.52 -10.93 -0.90
C HIS A 56 -2.31 -11.17 -2.19
N SER A 57 -3.39 -11.93 -2.14
CA SER A 57 -4.09 -12.39 -3.34
C SER A 57 -4.73 -11.25 -4.14
N ASN A 58 -5.24 -10.21 -3.47
CA ASN A 58 -5.89 -9.08 -4.13
C ASN A 58 -4.97 -7.88 -4.42
N ASP A 59 -3.72 -7.93 -3.99
CA ASP A 59 -2.79 -6.81 -4.19
C ASP A 59 -2.60 -6.49 -5.67
N LYS A 60 -2.43 -7.51 -6.49
CA LYS A 60 -2.22 -7.36 -7.95
C LYS A 60 -3.37 -6.63 -8.61
N ASP A 61 -4.61 -7.02 -8.28
CA ASP A 61 -5.81 -6.44 -8.86
C ASP A 61 -5.95 -4.96 -8.47
N ILE A 62 -5.62 -4.63 -7.23
CA ILE A 62 -5.62 -3.25 -6.73
C ILE A 62 -4.53 -2.42 -7.41
N TYR A 63 -3.33 -2.96 -7.63
CA TYR A 63 -2.27 -2.26 -8.37
C TYR A 63 -2.68 -2.00 -9.81
N VAL A 64 -3.34 -2.96 -10.49
CA VAL A 64 -3.88 -2.75 -11.84
C VAL A 64 -4.93 -1.65 -11.86
N VAL A 65 -5.87 -1.65 -10.91
CA VAL A 65 -6.86 -0.56 -10.78
C VAL A 65 -6.19 0.79 -10.58
N TYR A 66 -5.14 0.85 -9.75
CA TYR A 66 -4.38 2.08 -9.53
C TYR A 66 -3.68 2.56 -10.81
N ASP A 67 -3.05 1.67 -11.55
CA ASP A 67 -2.35 2.00 -12.80
C ASP A 67 -3.33 2.47 -13.88
N LEU A 68 -4.47 1.80 -14.04
CA LEU A 68 -5.54 2.22 -14.93
C LEU A 68 -6.10 3.59 -14.54
N ALA A 69 -6.38 3.82 -13.26
CA ALA A 69 -6.86 5.10 -12.76
C ALA A 69 -5.84 6.23 -12.96
N SER A 70 -4.55 5.93 -12.84
CA SER A 70 -3.44 6.89 -12.96
C SER A 70 -2.99 7.14 -14.41
N SER A 71 -3.53 6.43 -15.38
CA SER A 71 -3.08 6.43 -16.79
C SER A 71 -3.24 7.77 -17.51
N GLY A 72 -4.07 8.68 -17.00
CA GLY A 72 -4.45 9.92 -17.70
C GLY A 72 -5.37 9.69 -18.92
N ASN A 73 -5.65 8.44 -19.29
CA ASN A 73 -6.54 8.07 -20.38
C ASN A 73 -7.94 7.76 -19.83
N LYS A 74 -8.96 8.48 -20.31
CA LYS A 74 -10.33 8.36 -19.80
C LYS A 74 -10.92 6.95 -19.95
N GLU A 75 -10.62 6.26 -21.05
CA GLU A 75 -11.12 4.90 -21.29
C GLU A 75 -10.50 3.91 -20.30
N LYS A 76 -9.17 3.96 -20.10
CA LYS A 76 -8.47 3.17 -19.09
C LYS A 76 -8.97 3.47 -17.67
N MET A 77 -9.21 4.74 -17.35
CA MET A 77 -9.76 5.13 -16.06
C MET A 77 -11.16 4.56 -15.82
N LEU A 78 -12.03 4.57 -16.86
CA LEU A 78 -13.35 3.94 -16.79
C LEU A 78 -13.24 2.43 -16.60
N GLN A 79 -12.30 1.79 -17.29
CA GLN A 79 -11.98 0.38 -17.09
C GLN A 79 -11.52 0.09 -15.66
N GLY A 80 -10.60 0.90 -15.13
CA GLY A 80 -10.16 0.82 -13.72
C GLY A 80 -11.33 0.96 -12.73
N LYS A 81 -12.26 1.88 -12.99
CA LYS A 81 -13.50 2.03 -12.20
C LYS A 81 -14.35 0.77 -12.24
N THR A 82 -14.54 0.17 -13.43
CA THR A 82 -15.33 -1.06 -13.61
C THR A 82 -14.77 -2.22 -12.79
N ILE A 83 -13.44 -2.44 -12.84
CA ILE A 83 -12.77 -3.47 -12.06
C ILE A 83 -12.89 -3.16 -10.56
N LEU A 84 -12.70 -1.91 -10.17
CA LEU A 84 -12.83 -1.47 -8.77
C LEU A 84 -14.21 -1.76 -8.19
N LEU A 85 -15.28 -1.49 -8.95
CA LEU A 85 -16.64 -1.83 -8.53
C LEU A 85 -16.83 -3.36 -8.36
N GLY A 86 -16.21 -4.17 -9.22
CA GLY A 86 -16.21 -5.63 -9.05
C GLY A 86 -15.48 -6.09 -7.78
N ILE A 87 -14.36 -5.46 -7.44
CA ILE A 87 -13.64 -5.70 -6.19
C ILE A 87 -14.50 -5.32 -4.98
N LEU A 88 -15.15 -4.17 -5.02
CA LEU A 88 -16.06 -3.71 -3.96
C LEU A 88 -17.27 -4.63 -3.79
N ASP A 89 -17.83 -5.14 -4.87
CA ASP A 89 -18.90 -6.15 -4.83
C ASP A 89 -18.45 -7.45 -4.17
N ALA A 90 -17.21 -7.89 -4.41
CA ALA A 90 -16.65 -9.07 -3.76
C ALA A 90 -16.49 -8.84 -2.25
N PHE A 91 -15.97 -7.70 -1.83
CA PHE A 91 -15.83 -7.35 -0.40
C PHE A 91 -17.20 -7.30 0.30
N GLU A 92 -18.20 -6.65 -0.32
CA GLU A 92 -19.54 -6.59 0.25
C GLU A 92 -20.19 -7.98 0.35
N SER A 93 -19.99 -8.85 -0.63
CA SER A 93 -20.57 -10.21 -0.64
C SER A 93 -19.98 -11.13 0.45
N THR A 94 -18.80 -10.81 0.97
CA THR A 94 -18.14 -11.59 2.05
C THR A 94 -18.29 -10.95 3.42
N ARG A 95 -18.91 -9.78 3.51
CA ARG A 95 -19.01 -8.94 4.71
C ARG A 95 -19.46 -9.67 5.97
N ASN A 96 -20.45 -10.57 5.82
CA ASN A 96 -21.06 -11.30 6.94
C ASN A 96 -20.41 -12.68 7.19
N GLN A 97 -19.30 -12.97 6.50
CA GLN A 97 -18.55 -14.20 6.72
C GLN A 97 -17.69 -14.07 7.99
N SER A 98 -17.31 -15.19 8.56
CA SER A 98 -16.40 -15.24 9.73
C SER A 98 -15.03 -14.58 9.44
N ARG A 99 -14.65 -14.52 8.18
CA ARG A 99 -13.46 -13.83 7.66
C ARG A 99 -13.84 -13.07 6.39
N PRO A 100 -14.29 -11.81 6.51
CA PRO A 100 -14.59 -11.01 5.34
C PRO A 100 -13.32 -10.71 4.56
N LEU A 101 -13.47 -10.51 3.26
CA LEU A 101 -12.38 -9.98 2.43
C LEU A 101 -12.04 -8.55 2.85
N GLU A 102 -10.76 -8.27 2.90
CA GLU A 102 -10.24 -6.94 3.19
C GLU A 102 -9.22 -6.52 2.14
N VAL A 103 -9.04 -5.21 2.01
CA VAL A 103 -7.92 -4.68 1.26
C VAL A 103 -6.64 -4.96 2.04
N SER A 104 -5.71 -5.71 1.44
CA SER A 104 -4.41 -5.98 2.03
C SER A 104 -3.72 -4.69 2.47
N PHE A 105 -3.05 -4.72 3.62
CA PHE A 105 -2.34 -3.54 4.12
C PHE A 105 -1.26 -3.03 3.16
N PHE A 106 -0.70 -3.86 2.30
CA PHE A 106 0.24 -3.44 1.27
C PHE A 106 -0.40 -2.62 0.16
N ALA A 107 -1.66 -2.89 -0.16
CA ALA A 107 -2.38 -2.26 -1.26
C ALA A 107 -3.34 -1.14 -0.81
N ARG A 108 -3.60 -0.98 0.49
CA ARG A 108 -4.59 0.00 1.03
C ARG A 108 -4.36 1.41 0.53
N GLU A 109 -3.12 1.88 0.52
CA GLU A 109 -2.79 3.20 0.02
C GLU A 109 -3.18 3.36 -1.45
N LYS A 110 -2.79 2.41 -2.29
CA LYS A 110 -3.07 2.42 -3.74
C LYS A 110 -4.56 2.32 -4.03
N PHE A 111 -5.27 1.53 -3.24
CA PHE A 111 -6.73 1.42 -3.33
C PHE A 111 -7.41 2.78 -3.13
N PHE A 112 -7.10 3.49 -2.05
CA PHE A 112 -7.70 4.80 -1.79
C PHE A 112 -7.19 5.89 -2.73
N ASP A 113 -5.94 5.83 -3.15
CA ASP A 113 -5.39 6.75 -4.16
C ASP A 113 -6.09 6.55 -5.51
N ALA A 114 -6.38 5.32 -5.94
CA ALA A 114 -7.15 5.06 -7.15
C ALA A 114 -8.54 5.72 -7.10
N ILE A 115 -9.27 5.53 -5.99
CA ILE A 115 -10.58 6.15 -5.79
C ILE A 115 -10.48 7.69 -5.80
N ARG A 116 -9.44 8.25 -5.16
CA ARG A 116 -9.19 9.69 -5.15
C ARG A 116 -8.95 10.23 -6.56
N ILE A 117 -8.12 9.55 -7.35
CA ILE A 117 -7.83 9.93 -8.74
C ILE A 117 -9.10 9.90 -9.59
N LEU A 118 -9.93 8.85 -9.47
CA LEU A 118 -11.22 8.78 -10.15
C LEU A 118 -12.14 9.93 -9.73
N LYS A 119 -12.17 10.29 -8.45
CA LYS A 119 -12.93 11.44 -7.93
C LYS A 119 -12.44 12.76 -8.53
N GLU A 120 -11.14 13.00 -8.57
CA GLU A 120 -10.52 14.23 -9.12
C GLU A 120 -10.82 14.37 -10.62
N ASN A 121 -10.93 13.25 -11.33
CA ASN A 121 -11.30 13.20 -12.74
C ASN A 121 -12.82 13.15 -13.00
N LYS A 122 -13.66 13.39 -11.98
CA LYS A 122 -15.14 13.41 -12.07
C LYS A 122 -15.76 12.08 -12.50
N LEU A 123 -15.08 10.95 -12.23
CA LEU A 123 -15.56 9.60 -12.51
C LEU A 123 -16.17 8.89 -11.30
N MET A 124 -16.13 9.50 -10.11
CA MET A 124 -16.79 8.99 -8.91
C MET A 124 -18.29 9.34 -8.95
N ASP A 125 -19.11 8.33 -9.22
CA ASP A 125 -20.56 8.45 -9.09
C ASP A 125 -21.06 8.11 -7.69
N ALA A 126 -22.39 8.10 -7.51
CA ALA A 126 -23.04 7.81 -6.23
C ALA A 126 -22.75 6.37 -5.77
N GLU A 127 -22.73 5.40 -6.68
CA GLU A 127 -22.49 3.99 -6.38
C GLU A 127 -21.06 3.78 -5.87
N LEU A 128 -20.05 4.21 -6.61
CA LEU A 128 -18.65 4.09 -6.20
C LEU A 128 -18.40 4.79 -4.86
N ARG A 129 -19.01 5.96 -4.64
CA ARG A 129 -18.92 6.66 -3.38
C ARG A 129 -19.51 5.83 -2.23
N GLN A 130 -20.76 5.37 -2.38
CA GLN A 130 -21.46 4.62 -1.35
C GLN A 130 -20.71 3.33 -0.96
N GLN A 131 -20.27 2.55 -1.96
CA GLN A 131 -19.54 1.32 -1.71
C GLN A 131 -18.20 1.58 -1.03
N SER A 132 -17.47 2.64 -1.45
CA SER A 132 -16.19 3.01 -0.83
C SER A 132 -16.37 3.50 0.60
N GLU A 133 -17.42 4.28 0.90
CA GLU A 133 -17.74 4.73 2.26
C GLU A 133 -18.17 3.56 3.16
N SER A 134 -18.93 2.61 2.61
CA SER A 134 -19.31 1.38 3.31
C SER A 134 -18.08 0.56 3.70
N LEU A 135 -17.17 0.34 2.76
CA LEU A 135 -15.94 -0.42 3.02
C LEU A 135 -15.07 0.27 4.07
N VAL A 136 -14.82 1.57 3.92
CA VAL A 136 -13.93 2.30 4.84
C VAL A 136 -14.45 2.32 6.28
N SER A 137 -15.77 2.30 6.44
CA SER A 137 -16.41 2.26 7.76
C SER A 137 -16.26 0.91 8.48
N GLN A 138 -15.83 -0.12 7.76
CA GLN A 138 -15.64 -1.48 8.28
C GLN A 138 -14.16 -1.83 8.47
N MET A 139 -13.26 -1.09 7.81
CA MET A 139 -11.83 -1.36 7.86
C MET A 139 -11.22 -0.89 9.19
N SER A 140 -10.37 -1.73 9.76
CA SER A 140 -9.45 -1.30 10.81
C SER A 140 -8.17 -0.72 10.20
N PHE A 141 -7.78 0.47 10.65
CA PHE A 141 -6.57 1.15 10.18
C PHE A 141 -5.48 1.24 11.25
N CYS A 142 -5.83 1.05 12.52
CA CYS A 142 -4.94 1.31 13.65
C CYS A 142 -4.49 -0.01 14.32
N GLU A 143 -4.15 -1.01 13.51
CA GLU A 143 -3.90 -2.37 14.01
C GLU A 143 -2.49 -2.57 14.55
N GLU A 144 -1.51 -1.86 14.04
CA GLU A 144 -0.11 -2.10 14.37
C GLU A 144 0.66 -0.80 14.61
N ARG A 145 1.54 -0.84 15.59
CA ARG A 145 2.44 0.25 15.97
C ARG A 145 3.88 -0.25 15.90
N GLY A 146 4.81 0.70 15.86
CA GLY A 146 6.24 0.42 15.89
C GLY A 146 6.94 0.70 14.56
N PRO A 147 8.29 0.58 14.56
CA PRO A 147 9.14 0.92 13.43
C PRO A 147 9.25 -0.22 12.41
N ASN A 148 8.13 -0.65 11.86
CA ASN A 148 8.07 -1.74 10.90
C ASN A 148 7.28 -1.37 9.64
N ASN A 149 7.48 -2.14 8.56
CA ASN A 149 6.87 -1.89 7.27
C ASN A 149 5.33 -2.04 7.30
N ARG A 150 4.79 -2.92 8.15
CA ARG A 150 3.34 -3.14 8.25
C ARG A 150 2.68 -1.91 8.86
N ALA A 151 3.18 -1.43 10.01
CA ALA A 151 2.68 -0.21 10.64
C ALA A 151 2.73 0.99 9.66
N ALA A 152 3.84 1.14 8.91
CA ALA A 152 3.97 2.19 7.91
C ALA A 152 2.93 2.06 6.77
N ASN A 153 2.66 0.85 6.30
CA ASN A 153 1.64 0.60 5.27
C ASN A 153 0.22 0.88 5.79
N TYR A 154 -0.11 0.45 7.03
CA TYR A 154 -1.37 0.80 7.67
C TYR A 154 -1.53 2.32 7.80
N ALA A 155 -0.46 3.02 8.23
CA ALA A 155 -0.46 4.47 8.36
C ALA A 155 -0.65 5.19 7.03
N MET A 156 -0.02 4.72 5.95
CA MET A 156 -0.21 5.28 4.61
C MET A 156 -1.63 5.05 4.10
N GLY A 157 -2.20 3.86 4.33
CA GLY A 157 -3.61 3.58 4.01
C GLY A 157 -4.57 4.47 4.80
N ALA A 158 -4.33 4.64 6.09
CA ALA A 158 -5.11 5.53 6.96
C ALA A 158 -5.08 7.00 6.48
N LEU A 159 -3.90 7.50 6.11
CA LEU A 159 -3.76 8.85 5.54
C LEU A 159 -4.51 9.00 4.21
N ALA A 160 -4.43 8.00 3.34
CA ALA A 160 -5.12 8.02 2.06
C ALA A 160 -6.65 8.03 2.25
N ALA A 161 -7.16 7.18 3.16
CA ALA A 161 -8.58 7.18 3.55
C ALA A 161 -9.02 8.53 4.14
N ALA A 162 -8.23 9.12 5.06
CA ALA A 162 -8.53 10.41 5.66
C ALA A 162 -8.57 11.57 4.66
N ARG A 163 -7.77 11.50 3.60
CA ARG A 163 -7.79 12.49 2.51
C ARG A 163 -9.00 12.33 1.61
N LEU A 164 -9.37 11.09 1.32
CA LEU A 164 -10.52 10.77 0.48
C LEU A 164 -11.84 11.10 1.17
N PHE A 165 -11.94 10.81 2.48
CA PHE A 165 -13.12 10.99 3.32
C PHE A 165 -12.86 11.93 4.53
N PRO A 166 -12.55 13.21 4.30
CA PRO A 166 -12.13 14.13 5.38
C PRO A 166 -13.23 14.41 6.42
N LYS A 167 -14.49 14.13 6.08
CA LYS A 167 -15.65 14.28 6.97
C LYS A 167 -16.03 12.98 7.71
N HIS A 168 -15.34 11.88 7.47
CA HIS A 168 -15.58 10.62 8.19
C HIS A 168 -15.28 10.81 9.68
N LYS A 169 -16.07 10.20 10.55
CA LYS A 169 -15.93 10.34 12.02
C LYS A 169 -14.51 10.02 12.52
N ASP A 170 -13.85 9.04 11.90
CA ASP A 170 -12.52 8.55 12.29
C ASP A 170 -11.37 9.21 11.51
N ALA A 171 -11.64 10.17 10.60
CA ALA A 171 -10.59 10.78 9.78
C ALA A 171 -9.48 11.47 10.61
N LYS A 172 -9.85 12.06 11.76
CA LYS A 172 -8.88 12.64 12.70
C LYS A 172 -8.03 11.56 13.38
N LEU A 173 -8.65 10.45 13.78
CA LEU A 173 -7.98 9.29 14.38
C LEU A 173 -6.96 8.69 13.41
N TRP A 174 -7.32 8.51 12.15
CA TRP A 174 -6.43 7.97 11.11
C TRP A 174 -5.19 8.83 10.90
N LYS A 175 -5.35 10.17 10.92
CA LYS A 175 -4.21 11.10 10.84
C LYS A 175 -3.33 11.01 12.08
N ALA A 176 -3.94 11.01 13.27
CA ALA A 176 -3.21 10.88 14.53
C ALA A 176 -2.44 9.55 14.63
N TYR A 177 -3.03 8.46 14.14
CA TYR A 177 -2.35 7.17 14.05
C TYR A 177 -1.11 7.23 13.15
N ALA A 178 -1.23 7.85 11.98
CA ALA A 178 -0.10 7.97 11.05
C ALA A 178 1.05 8.82 11.64
N GLU A 179 0.73 9.90 12.34
CA GLU A 179 1.71 10.71 13.09
C GLU A 179 2.38 9.89 14.21
N ALA A 180 1.60 9.07 14.91
CA ALA A 180 2.10 8.23 15.96
C ALA A 180 3.06 7.15 15.43
N VAL A 181 2.73 6.48 14.32
CA VAL A 181 3.63 5.53 13.65
C VAL A 181 4.91 6.21 13.16
N TRP A 182 4.80 7.45 12.63
CA TRP A 182 5.98 8.24 12.28
C TRP A 182 6.89 8.48 13.49
N ASN A 183 6.33 8.81 14.65
CA ASN A 183 7.09 9.07 15.87
C ASN A 183 7.77 7.81 16.42
N ASP A 184 7.14 6.63 16.28
CA ASP A 184 7.72 5.35 16.71
C ASP A 184 9.09 5.07 16.07
N TRP A 185 9.37 5.59 14.88
CA TRP A 185 10.66 5.41 14.18
C TRP A 185 11.84 6.14 14.87
N TYR A 186 11.55 7.12 15.72
CA TYR A 186 12.56 7.91 16.40
C TYR A 186 12.77 7.52 17.85
N GLU A 187 11.86 6.72 18.41
CA GLU A 187 12.00 6.25 19.77
C GLU A 187 13.05 5.11 19.85
N PRO A 188 13.84 5.05 20.91
CA PRO A 188 14.78 3.95 21.14
C PRO A 188 13.98 2.68 21.48
N GLY A 189 13.80 1.79 20.53
CA GLY A 189 13.17 0.48 20.70
C GLY A 189 14.10 -0.62 20.20
N ASP A 190 14.10 -1.76 20.88
CA ASP A 190 15.04 -2.86 20.70
C ASP A 190 14.73 -3.83 19.55
N SER A 191 13.70 -3.57 18.74
CA SER A 191 13.21 -4.54 17.78
C SER A 191 13.32 -4.12 16.32
N TYR A 192 14.54 -3.86 15.86
CA TYR A 192 14.78 -3.76 14.44
C TYR A 192 15.30 -5.10 13.91
N GLU A 193 14.47 -5.89 13.25
CA GLU A 193 14.96 -7.06 12.52
C GLU A 193 15.82 -6.60 11.33
N PRO A 194 17.13 -6.95 11.30
CA PRO A 194 18.04 -6.51 10.24
C PRO A 194 17.58 -6.87 8.84
N ALA A 195 16.94 -8.01 8.68
CA ALA A 195 16.42 -8.50 7.40
C ALA A 195 15.37 -7.56 6.77
N TYR A 196 14.66 -6.78 7.58
CA TYR A 196 13.60 -5.86 7.10
C TYR A 196 14.06 -4.43 6.88
N VAL A 197 15.32 -4.09 7.20
CA VAL A 197 15.84 -2.71 7.06
C VAL A 197 15.63 -2.16 5.65
N ALA A 198 15.94 -2.96 4.63
CA ALA A 198 15.79 -2.56 3.23
C ALA A 198 14.33 -2.25 2.85
N HIS A 199 13.36 -2.88 3.51
CA HIS A 199 11.93 -2.63 3.30
C HIS A 199 11.40 -1.49 4.18
N ASN A 200 11.92 -1.35 5.39
CA ASN A 200 11.43 -0.39 6.38
C ASN A 200 11.81 1.05 6.03
N ILE A 201 13.06 1.30 5.63
CA ILE A 201 13.54 2.67 5.32
C ILE A 201 12.75 3.33 4.19
N PRO A 202 12.53 2.71 3.02
CA PRO A 202 11.72 3.31 1.97
C PRO A 202 10.28 3.63 2.42
N ARG A 203 9.68 2.79 3.27
CA ARG A 203 8.34 3.00 3.81
C ARG A 203 8.29 4.17 4.79
N LEU A 204 9.29 4.28 5.66
CA LEU A 204 9.46 5.44 6.54
C LEU A 204 9.55 6.74 5.75
N ILE A 205 10.41 6.77 4.72
CA ILE A 205 10.57 7.95 3.85
C ILE A 205 9.23 8.30 3.18
N ALA A 206 8.53 7.30 2.61
CA ALA A 206 7.25 7.50 1.98
C ALA A 206 6.20 8.07 2.95
N LEU A 207 6.11 7.52 4.16
CA LEU A 207 5.22 8.02 5.21
C LEU A 207 5.56 9.47 5.59
N GLY A 208 6.84 9.77 5.81
CA GLY A 208 7.31 11.12 6.14
C GLY A 208 7.00 12.15 5.06
N VAL A 209 7.18 11.79 3.79
CA VAL A 209 6.80 12.66 2.66
C VAL A 209 5.29 12.93 2.67
N LYS A 210 4.47 11.91 2.91
CA LYS A 210 3.01 12.05 2.97
C LYS A 210 2.52 12.88 4.16
N LEU A 211 3.24 12.83 5.27
CA LEU A 211 2.97 13.66 6.46
C LEU A 211 3.51 15.09 6.34
N GLY A 212 4.23 15.44 5.27
CA GLY A 212 4.85 16.75 5.12
C GLY A 212 6.13 16.94 5.93
N LYS A 213 6.77 15.82 6.36
CA LYS A 213 7.98 15.80 7.20
C LYS A 213 9.30 15.86 6.41
N GLN A 214 9.29 16.42 5.20
CA GLN A 214 10.50 16.44 4.32
C GLN A 214 11.70 17.14 4.96
N LYS A 215 11.46 18.15 5.82
CA LYS A 215 12.53 18.83 6.56
C LYS A 215 13.19 17.90 7.58
N GLU A 216 12.40 17.09 8.27
CA GLU A 216 12.90 16.10 9.21
C GLU A 216 13.67 14.98 8.51
N LEU A 217 13.24 14.56 7.32
CA LEU A 217 13.93 13.56 6.48
C LEU A 217 15.30 14.03 5.99
N LYS A 218 15.54 15.33 5.88
CA LYS A 218 16.84 15.90 5.49
C LYS A 218 17.79 16.14 6.67
N GLY A 219 17.30 16.02 7.90
CA GLY A 219 18.05 16.30 9.11
C GLY A 219 18.81 15.08 9.67
N ASP A 220 19.42 15.28 10.85
CA ASP A 220 20.20 14.23 11.52
C ASP A 220 19.35 13.06 12.03
N LYS A 221 18.03 13.25 12.17
CA LYS A 221 17.12 12.17 12.58
C LYS A 221 17.16 10.98 11.61
N LEU A 222 17.11 11.20 10.28
CA LEU A 222 17.21 10.10 9.33
C LEU A 222 18.58 9.40 9.41
N LYS A 223 19.65 10.16 9.61
CA LYS A 223 20.98 9.59 9.85
C LYS A 223 21.01 8.72 11.11
N GLN A 224 20.41 9.19 12.22
CA GLN A 224 20.31 8.41 13.46
C GLN A 224 19.53 7.10 13.25
N VAL A 225 18.40 7.13 12.54
CA VAL A 225 17.64 5.94 12.18
C VAL A 225 18.51 5.00 11.33
N TYR A 226 19.18 5.52 10.29
CA TYR A 226 20.08 4.74 9.44
C TYR A 226 21.24 4.11 10.21
N TYR A 227 21.90 4.84 11.11
CA TYR A 227 23.00 4.33 11.92
C TYR A 227 22.53 3.29 12.93
N LYS A 228 21.36 3.46 13.54
CA LYS A 228 20.77 2.42 14.39
C LYS A 228 20.61 1.11 13.60
N PHE A 229 20.03 1.15 12.41
CA PHE A 229 19.89 -0.01 11.56
C PHE A 229 21.23 -0.64 11.19
N ARG A 230 22.21 0.16 10.78
CA ARG A 230 23.53 -0.30 10.37
C ARG A 230 24.27 -1.01 11.52
N ASN A 231 24.20 -0.48 12.73
CA ASN A 231 24.90 -1.05 13.88
C ASN A 231 24.32 -2.40 14.31
N HIS A 232 23.00 -2.60 14.14
CA HIS A 232 22.39 -3.92 14.38
C HIS A 232 22.83 -4.97 13.36
N VAL A 233 23.04 -4.61 12.10
CA VAL A 233 23.51 -5.53 11.06
C VAL A 233 24.98 -5.92 11.25
N SER A 234 25.80 -5.05 11.86
CA SER A 234 27.23 -5.32 12.07
C SER A 234 27.54 -6.09 13.37
N SER A 235 26.56 -6.28 14.24
CA SER A 235 26.69 -6.99 15.53
C SER A 235 26.07 -8.39 15.54
N SER A 236 25.47 -8.82 14.45
CA SER A 236 24.96 -10.17 14.19
C SER A 236 25.85 -10.93 13.22
#